data_35441d587abe4973c1a2519fc24a346a
#
_entry.id   35441d587abe4973c1a2519fc24a346a
#
_cell.length_a   1.000
_cell.length_b   1.000
_cell.length_c   1.000
_cell.angle_alpha   90.00
_cell.angle_beta   90.00
_cell.angle_gamma   90.00
#
_symmetry.space_group_name_H-M   'P 1'
#
loop_
_entity.id
_entity.type
_entity.pdbx_description
1 polymer ?
#
loop_
_entity_poly.entity_id
_entity_poly.type
_entity_poly.pdbx_seq_one_letter_code
_entity_poly.pdbx_strand_id
1 'polypeptide(L)'
;VGVETNEQAGNHQLQFFDKKVFNFPKPVSLIQYLCEFIDTKNKDCIVMDFFSGSGTTAEAVMRMNMKPRKNKVKYILVQLPEDVTETIKKAKTPSEKEIMQNAIDFLTENHKALNICELSKERIRRAGDTIEAECNQRKSKDLPDIGFRVFRIADSNMKDVYYSAKEYSQSDLFYFTDNIKEDRTGLDLLYGCLTNLG
;
A
#
# COMPACT_ATOMS: atom_id res chain seq x y z
N VAL A 1 24.98 0.53 12.92
CA VAL A 1 23.78 -0.30 12.70
C VAL A 1 23.99 -1.04 11.40
N GLY A 2 24.06 -2.38 11.45
CA GLY A 2 24.21 -3.19 10.23
C GLY A 2 22.89 -3.17 9.44
N VAL A 3 22.99 -2.95 8.13
CA VAL A 3 21.85 -3.10 7.22
C VAL A 3 21.81 -4.56 6.77
N GLU A 4 20.64 -5.18 6.82
CA GLU A 4 20.43 -6.55 6.36
C GLU A 4 20.73 -6.71 4.87
N THR A 5 21.15 -7.90 4.47
CA THR A 5 21.35 -8.25 3.07
C THR A 5 20.01 -8.51 2.35
N ASN A 6 20.03 -8.52 1.02
CA ASN A 6 18.84 -8.89 0.24
C ASN A 6 18.39 -10.34 0.52
N GLU A 7 19.31 -11.23 0.85
CA GLU A 7 18.97 -12.61 1.21
C GLU A 7 18.22 -12.65 2.56
N GLN A 8 18.70 -11.91 3.55
CA GLN A 8 18.02 -11.77 4.84
C GLN A 8 16.63 -11.17 4.67
N ALA A 9 16.49 -10.14 3.83
CA ALA A 9 15.17 -9.58 3.48
C ALA A 9 14.26 -10.60 2.79
N GLY A 10 14.83 -11.44 1.91
CA GLY A 10 14.13 -12.55 1.29
C GLY A 10 13.63 -13.59 2.30
N ASN A 11 14.39 -13.84 3.34
CA ASN A 11 14.00 -14.76 4.41
C ASN A 11 13.03 -14.09 5.42
N HIS A 12 13.13 -12.79 5.61
CA HIS A 12 12.24 -12.03 6.51
C HIS A 12 10.75 -12.22 6.15
N GLN A 13 10.41 -12.33 4.86
CA GLN A 13 9.02 -12.56 4.45
C GLN A 13 8.43 -13.88 4.97
N LEU A 14 9.28 -14.86 5.35
CA LEU A 14 8.82 -16.12 5.94
C LEU A 14 8.21 -15.94 7.34
N GLN A 15 8.36 -14.77 7.96
CA GLN A 15 7.62 -14.41 9.18
C GLN A 15 6.14 -14.12 8.91
N PHE A 16 5.82 -13.78 7.66
CA PHE A 16 4.48 -13.37 7.24
C PHE A 16 3.81 -14.41 6.35
N PHE A 17 4.57 -15.20 5.62
CA PHE A 17 4.10 -16.21 4.69
C PHE A 17 4.85 -17.50 4.92
N ASP A 18 4.19 -18.63 4.78
CA ASP A 18 4.82 -19.95 4.94
C ASP A 18 5.91 -20.21 3.89
N LYS A 19 5.80 -19.52 2.76
CA LYS A 19 6.73 -19.60 1.63
C LYS A 19 7.12 -18.22 1.14
N LYS A 20 8.21 -18.10 0.39
CA LYS A 20 8.58 -16.86 -0.28
C LYS A 20 7.58 -16.55 -1.39
N VAL A 21 7.05 -15.32 -1.38
CA VAL A 21 6.07 -14.81 -2.35
C VAL A 21 6.55 -13.56 -3.10
N PHE A 22 7.68 -12.98 -2.67
CA PHE A 22 8.35 -11.86 -3.34
C PHE A 22 9.77 -12.25 -3.70
N ASN A 23 10.20 -11.96 -4.94
CA ASN A 23 11.55 -12.28 -5.40
C ASN A 23 12.64 -11.45 -4.72
N PHE A 24 12.44 -10.13 -4.64
CA PHE A 24 13.48 -9.19 -4.20
C PHE A 24 12.93 -8.14 -3.22
N PRO A 25 12.37 -8.55 -2.05
CA PRO A 25 11.94 -7.58 -1.07
C PRO A 25 13.16 -6.81 -0.54
N LYS A 26 13.00 -5.52 -0.31
CA LYS A 26 14.08 -4.72 0.26
C LYS A 26 14.18 -4.97 1.77
N PRO A 27 15.36 -4.86 2.38
CA PRO A 27 15.52 -4.95 3.82
C PRO A 27 14.77 -3.82 4.54
N VAL A 28 14.06 -4.15 5.61
CA VAL A 28 13.39 -3.17 6.47
C VAL A 28 14.41 -2.22 7.09
N SER A 29 15.53 -2.76 7.54
CA SER A 29 16.65 -1.99 8.11
C SER A 29 17.26 -0.98 7.15
N LEU A 30 17.28 -1.27 5.83
CA LEU A 30 17.72 -0.32 4.82
C LEU A 30 16.82 0.92 4.78
N ILE A 31 15.51 0.70 4.73
CA ILE A 31 14.56 1.82 4.68
C ILE A 31 14.63 2.64 5.98
N GLN A 32 14.73 1.98 7.13
CA GLN A 32 14.91 2.66 8.41
C GLN A 32 16.21 3.49 8.42
N TYR A 33 17.31 2.92 7.94
CA TYR A 33 18.59 3.62 7.84
C TYR A 33 18.50 4.86 6.94
N LEU A 34 17.86 4.75 5.76
CA LEU A 34 17.66 5.89 4.88
C LEU A 34 16.82 6.99 5.54
N CYS A 35 15.78 6.61 6.29
CA CYS A 35 14.95 7.57 7.02
C CYS A 35 15.70 8.24 8.18
N GLU A 36 16.77 7.65 8.71
CA GLU A 36 17.60 8.26 9.76
C GLU A 36 18.39 9.49 9.28
N PHE A 37 18.65 9.63 7.98
CA PHE A 37 19.25 10.84 7.40
C PHE A 37 18.34 12.04 7.45
N ILE A 38 17.04 11.83 7.62
CA ILE A 38 16.03 12.89 7.72
C ILE A 38 15.68 13.04 9.21
N ASP A 39 15.56 14.27 9.69
CA ASP A 39 15.15 14.53 11.09
C ASP A 39 13.67 14.15 11.30
N THR A 40 13.39 12.85 11.26
CA THR A 40 12.05 12.30 11.46
C THR A 40 11.61 12.29 12.93
N LYS A 41 12.51 12.60 13.87
CA LYS A 41 12.22 12.55 15.31
C LYS A 41 11.44 13.75 15.79
N ASN A 42 11.74 14.92 15.23
CA ASN A 42 11.23 16.21 15.71
C ASN A 42 10.23 16.86 14.76
N LYS A 43 10.07 16.34 13.54
CA LYS A 43 9.18 16.90 12.51
C LYS A 43 8.12 15.90 12.11
N ASP A 44 6.97 16.41 11.69
CA ASP A 44 5.98 15.63 10.97
C ASP A 44 6.56 15.25 9.61
N CYS A 45 6.68 13.95 9.37
CA CYS A 45 7.28 13.44 8.15
C CYS A 45 6.33 12.45 7.48
N ILE A 46 6.31 12.51 6.15
CA ILE A 46 5.64 11.53 5.29
C ILE A 46 6.73 10.87 4.45
N VAL A 47 6.80 9.55 4.51
CA VAL A 47 7.67 8.74 3.64
C VAL A 47 6.82 8.28 2.46
N MET A 48 7.22 8.64 1.26
CA MET A 48 6.50 8.25 0.04
C MET A 48 7.34 7.28 -0.79
N ASP A 49 6.73 6.19 -1.23
CA ASP A 49 7.35 5.14 -2.04
C ASP A 49 6.48 4.87 -3.27
N PHE A 50 7.00 5.25 -4.45
CA PHE A 50 6.27 5.16 -5.72
C PHE A 50 6.30 3.77 -6.35
N PHE A 51 7.14 2.87 -5.86
CA PHE A 51 7.29 1.51 -6.34
C PHE A 51 7.36 0.55 -5.16
N SER A 52 6.30 0.57 -4.34
CA SER A 52 6.29 -0.04 -3.01
C SER A 52 6.51 -1.56 -3.03
N GLY A 53 6.31 -2.21 -4.16
CA GLY A 53 6.56 -3.64 -4.35
C GLY A 53 5.95 -4.49 -3.24
N SER A 54 6.80 -5.02 -2.39
CA SER A 54 6.38 -5.83 -1.24
C SER A 54 5.84 -5.04 -0.04
N GLY A 55 5.82 -3.70 -0.08
CA GLY A 55 5.34 -2.85 1.03
C GLY A 55 6.31 -2.76 2.21
N THR A 56 7.61 -3.00 1.99
CA THR A 56 8.64 -2.93 3.05
C THR A 56 8.68 -1.58 3.76
N THR A 57 8.43 -0.50 3.03
CA THR A 57 8.43 0.86 3.56
C THR A 57 7.37 1.05 4.64
N ALA A 58 6.17 0.43 4.51
CA ALA A 58 5.15 0.47 5.56
C ALA A 58 5.65 -0.18 6.85
N GLU A 59 6.20 -1.39 6.78
CA GLU A 59 6.76 -2.07 7.94
C GLU A 59 7.87 -1.25 8.59
N ALA A 60 8.78 -0.69 7.78
CA ALA A 60 9.88 0.14 8.30
C ALA A 60 9.35 1.34 9.10
N VAL A 61 8.33 2.05 8.57
CA VAL A 61 7.73 3.20 9.25
C VAL A 61 6.97 2.78 10.51
N MET A 62 6.18 1.71 10.47
CA MET A 62 5.51 1.19 11.67
C MET A 62 6.52 0.84 12.77
N ARG A 63 7.62 0.13 12.44
CA ARG A 63 8.70 -0.19 13.38
C ARG A 63 9.43 1.05 13.90
N MET A 64 9.62 2.08 13.07
CA MET A 64 10.17 3.37 13.51
C MET A 64 9.26 4.04 14.55
N ASN A 65 7.94 3.93 14.37
CA ASN A 65 6.94 4.51 15.26
C ASN A 65 6.76 3.75 16.59
N MET A 66 7.32 2.54 16.73
CA MET A 66 7.42 1.84 18.02
C MET A 66 8.36 2.56 19.01
N LYS A 67 9.33 3.32 18.50
CA LYS A 67 10.25 4.09 19.34
C LYS A 67 9.56 5.36 19.85
N PRO A 68 9.89 5.83 21.07
CA PRO A 68 9.36 7.10 21.55
C PRO A 68 9.71 8.24 20.60
N ARG A 69 8.70 8.97 20.13
CA ARG A 69 8.84 10.09 19.20
C ARG A 69 7.84 11.17 19.53
N LYS A 70 8.23 12.43 19.35
CA LYS A 70 7.30 13.57 19.47
C LYS A 70 6.23 13.48 18.40
N ASN A 71 6.63 13.23 17.15
CA ASN A 71 5.75 13.14 15.99
C ASN A 71 5.88 11.76 15.36
N LYS A 72 4.76 11.19 14.90
CA LYS A 72 4.74 9.91 14.20
C LYS A 72 4.99 10.12 12.72
N VAL A 73 5.76 9.23 12.12
CA VAL A 73 5.99 9.21 10.67
C VAL A 73 4.79 8.58 9.99
N LYS A 74 4.32 9.16 8.90
CA LYS A 74 3.27 8.61 8.02
C LYS A 74 3.92 8.02 6.77
N TYR A 75 3.20 7.16 6.06
CA TYR A 75 3.66 6.65 4.77
C TYR A 75 2.58 6.72 3.71
N ILE A 76 3.01 6.88 2.46
CA ILE A 76 2.18 6.77 1.25
C ILE A 76 2.87 5.79 0.32
N LEU A 77 2.19 4.73 -0.06
CA LEU A 77 2.69 3.73 -0.97
C LEU A 77 1.90 3.77 -2.27
N VAL A 78 2.62 3.76 -3.39
CA VAL A 78 2.01 3.68 -4.72
C VAL A 78 2.53 2.43 -5.40
N GLN A 79 1.62 1.62 -5.95
CA GLN A 79 1.95 0.39 -6.66
C GLN A 79 0.95 0.16 -7.80
N LEU A 80 1.46 -0.14 -8.97
CA LEU A 80 0.65 -0.65 -10.07
C LEU A 80 0.18 -2.09 -9.76
N PRO A 81 -1.06 -2.46 -10.07
CA PRO A 81 -1.59 -3.79 -9.80
C PRO A 81 -1.07 -4.82 -10.84
N GLU A 82 0.24 -5.00 -10.89
CA GLU A 82 0.88 -5.95 -11.80
C GLU A 82 0.37 -7.37 -11.57
N ASP A 83 -0.05 -8.02 -12.65
CA ASP A 83 -0.54 -9.38 -12.63
C ASP A 83 0.61 -10.37 -12.39
N VAL A 84 0.50 -11.17 -11.32
CA VAL A 84 1.53 -12.15 -10.96
C VAL A 84 1.58 -13.32 -11.97
N THR A 85 0.48 -13.61 -12.68
CA THR A 85 0.43 -14.64 -13.72
C THR A 85 1.18 -14.23 -14.99
N GLU A 86 1.25 -12.94 -15.28
CA GLU A 86 2.09 -12.41 -16.34
C GLU A 86 3.57 -12.33 -15.91
N THR A 87 3.80 -12.05 -14.64
CA THR A 87 5.17 -11.97 -14.09
C THR A 87 5.86 -13.33 -14.09
N ILE A 88 5.15 -14.44 -13.78
CA ILE A 88 5.74 -15.79 -13.81
C ILE A 88 6.21 -16.19 -15.22
N LYS A 89 5.53 -15.72 -16.28
CA LYS A 89 5.93 -15.98 -17.68
C LYS A 89 7.28 -15.35 -18.01
N LYS A 90 7.64 -14.27 -17.32
CA LYS A 90 8.90 -13.51 -17.52
C LYS A 90 10.03 -14.01 -16.60
N ALA A 91 9.74 -14.91 -15.67
CA ALA A 91 10.72 -15.46 -14.74
C ALA A 91 11.80 -16.25 -15.46
N LYS A 92 13.07 -15.93 -15.18
CA LYS A 92 14.24 -16.49 -15.87
C LYS A 92 14.81 -17.73 -15.17
N THR A 93 14.63 -17.83 -13.88
CA THR A 93 15.22 -18.90 -13.08
C THR A 93 14.12 -19.80 -12.48
N PRO A 94 14.42 -21.09 -12.21
CA PRO A 94 13.48 -21.98 -11.51
C PRO A 94 13.04 -21.40 -10.16
N SER A 95 13.94 -20.77 -9.41
CA SER A 95 13.63 -20.16 -8.11
C SER A 95 12.66 -18.99 -8.24
N GLU A 96 12.83 -18.12 -9.25
CA GLU A 96 11.87 -17.04 -9.52
C GLU A 96 10.47 -17.59 -9.85
N LYS A 97 10.41 -18.67 -10.65
CA LYS A 97 9.14 -19.33 -11.00
C LYS A 97 8.47 -19.92 -9.78
N GLU A 98 9.23 -20.57 -8.91
CA GLU A 98 8.72 -21.14 -7.66
C GLU A 98 8.12 -20.06 -6.76
N ILE A 99 8.83 -18.94 -6.56
CA ILE A 99 8.36 -17.82 -5.74
C ILE A 99 7.07 -17.23 -6.32
N MET A 100 6.99 -17.04 -7.64
CA MET A 100 5.78 -16.53 -8.28
C MET A 100 4.63 -17.53 -8.22
N GLN A 101 4.91 -18.84 -8.31
CA GLN A 101 3.88 -19.86 -8.12
C GLN A 101 3.35 -19.83 -6.68
N ASN A 102 4.21 -19.74 -5.68
CA ASN A 102 3.79 -19.59 -4.28
C ASN A 102 2.90 -18.34 -4.07
N ALA A 103 3.20 -17.24 -4.77
CA ALA A 103 2.38 -16.03 -4.74
C ALA A 103 0.98 -16.26 -5.34
N ILE A 104 0.90 -16.94 -6.47
CA ILE A 104 -0.36 -17.31 -7.14
C ILE A 104 -1.18 -18.22 -6.25
N ASP A 105 -0.56 -19.27 -5.70
CA ASP A 105 -1.22 -20.24 -4.83
C ASP A 105 -1.79 -19.54 -3.59
N PHE A 106 -0.98 -18.71 -2.93
CA PHE A 106 -1.41 -17.92 -1.77
C PHE A 106 -2.61 -17.02 -2.07
N LEU A 107 -2.58 -16.28 -3.17
CA LEU A 107 -3.68 -15.40 -3.56
C LEU A 107 -4.94 -16.17 -3.91
N THR A 108 -4.80 -17.32 -4.58
CA THR A 108 -5.92 -18.18 -4.97
C THR A 108 -6.59 -18.80 -3.73
N GLU A 109 -5.81 -19.35 -2.81
CA GLU A 109 -6.29 -19.95 -1.56
C GLU A 109 -7.03 -18.92 -0.68
N ASN A 110 -6.59 -17.66 -0.73
CA ASN A 110 -7.21 -16.56 0.03
C ASN A 110 -8.28 -15.80 -0.76
N HIS A 111 -8.70 -16.26 -1.93
CA HIS A 111 -9.71 -15.62 -2.79
C HIS A 111 -9.41 -14.15 -3.09
N LYS A 112 -8.12 -13.83 -3.35
CA LYS A 112 -7.64 -12.49 -3.68
C LYS A 112 -7.38 -12.35 -5.18
N ALA A 113 -7.42 -11.12 -5.69
CA ALA A 113 -7.02 -10.84 -7.06
C ALA A 113 -5.52 -11.15 -7.27
N LEU A 114 -5.19 -11.73 -8.43
CA LEU A 114 -3.84 -12.22 -8.74
C LEU A 114 -2.88 -11.09 -9.11
N ASN A 115 -2.68 -10.13 -8.21
CA ASN A 115 -1.78 -9.01 -8.42
C ASN A 115 -0.91 -8.72 -7.19
N ILE A 116 0.21 -8.03 -7.44
CA ILE A 116 1.21 -7.71 -6.41
C ILE A 116 0.64 -6.84 -5.28
N CYS A 117 -0.35 -5.99 -5.55
CA CYS A 117 -0.95 -5.12 -4.54
C CYS A 117 -1.66 -5.93 -3.44
N GLU A 118 -2.30 -7.04 -3.79
CA GLU A 118 -2.97 -7.90 -2.81
C GLU A 118 -1.96 -8.58 -1.88
N LEU A 119 -0.82 -9.04 -2.43
CA LEU A 119 0.30 -9.56 -1.62
C LEU A 119 0.88 -8.50 -0.69
N SER A 120 1.09 -7.29 -1.21
CA SER A 120 1.64 -6.18 -0.42
C SER A 120 0.71 -5.78 0.72
N LYS A 121 -0.59 -5.67 0.47
CA LYS A 121 -1.60 -5.39 1.51
C LYS A 121 -1.58 -6.45 2.61
N GLU A 122 -1.49 -7.70 2.24
CA GLU A 122 -1.46 -8.80 3.20
C GLU A 122 -0.16 -8.77 4.04
N ARG A 123 0.98 -8.52 3.39
CA ARG A 123 2.24 -8.35 4.11
C ARG A 123 2.18 -7.21 5.12
N ILE A 124 1.60 -6.06 4.74
CA ILE A 124 1.48 -4.90 5.63
C ILE A 124 0.60 -5.25 6.84
N ARG A 125 -0.53 -5.95 6.65
CA ARG A 125 -1.39 -6.40 7.76
C ARG A 125 -0.63 -7.30 8.72
N ARG A 126 0.01 -8.34 8.22
CA ARG A 126 0.75 -9.31 9.04
C ARG A 126 1.96 -8.69 9.75
N ALA A 127 2.62 -7.73 9.10
CA ALA A 127 3.66 -6.93 9.76
C ALA A 127 3.09 -6.09 10.91
N GLY A 128 1.91 -5.49 10.72
CA GLY A 128 1.18 -4.77 11.76
C GLY A 128 0.85 -5.67 12.95
N ASP A 129 0.25 -6.84 12.69
CA ASP A 129 -0.10 -7.83 13.72
C ASP A 129 1.13 -8.28 14.52
N THR A 130 2.26 -8.50 13.83
CA THR A 130 3.53 -8.86 14.48
C THR A 130 4.03 -7.73 15.38
N ILE A 131 3.98 -6.48 14.92
CA ILE A 131 4.39 -5.30 15.67
C ILE A 131 3.50 -5.10 16.90
N GLU A 132 2.19 -5.29 16.76
CA GLU A 132 1.24 -5.21 17.88
C GLU A 132 1.54 -6.29 18.92
N ALA A 133 1.78 -7.52 18.51
CA ALA A 133 2.16 -8.62 19.41
C ALA A 133 3.47 -8.31 20.14
N GLU A 134 4.50 -7.78 19.45
CA GLU A 134 5.75 -7.36 20.07
C GLU A 134 5.54 -6.25 21.11
N CYS A 135 4.70 -5.26 20.80
CA CYS A 135 4.36 -4.18 21.74
C CYS A 135 3.64 -4.70 22.99
N ASN A 136 2.69 -5.62 22.80
CA ASN A 136 1.94 -6.22 23.90
C ASN A 136 2.85 -7.04 24.82
N GLN A 137 3.78 -7.82 24.26
CA GLN A 137 4.78 -8.59 25.04
C GLN A 137 5.67 -7.67 25.88
N ARG A 138 6.05 -6.51 25.33
CA ARG A 138 6.88 -5.50 26.04
C ARG A 138 6.07 -4.64 27.01
N LYS A 139 4.76 -4.84 27.11
CA LYS A 139 3.83 -4.00 27.89
C LYS A 139 3.97 -2.51 27.55
N SER A 140 4.20 -2.21 26.27
CA SER A 140 4.32 -0.84 25.79
C SER A 140 2.98 -0.12 25.97
N LYS A 141 3.01 1.10 26.52
CA LYS A 141 1.81 1.95 26.63
C LYS A 141 1.47 2.63 25.29
N ASP A 142 2.45 2.81 24.42
CA ASP A 142 2.31 3.46 23.13
C ASP A 142 2.31 2.40 22.04
N LEU A 143 1.13 2.05 21.55
CA LEU A 143 1.00 1.23 20.35
C LEU A 143 1.18 2.12 19.09
N PRO A 144 1.96 1.71 18.09
CA PRO A 144 2.01 2.42 16.83
C PRO A 144 0.67 2.26 16.10
N ASP A 145 0.33 3.24 15.28
CA ASP A 145 -0.77 3.08 14.31
C ASP A 145 -0.32 2.08 13.24
N ILE A 146 -0.96 0.91 13.20
CA ILE A 146 -0.71 -0.17 12.26
C ILE A 146 -1.75 -0.21 11.14
N GLY A 147 -2.76 0.66 11.20
CA GLY A 147 -3.81 0.77 10.20
C GLY A 147 -3.31 1.45 8.92
N PHE A 148 -3.97 1.14 7.80
CA PHE A 148 -3.76 1.82 6.53
C PHE A 148 -5.04 1.87 5.72
N ARG A 149 -5.12 2.83 4.80
CA ARG A 149 -6.21 2.98 3.85
C ARG A 149 -5.75 2.58 2.47
N VAL A 150 -6.65 2.01 1.70
CA VAL A 150 -6.39 1.62 0.31
C VAL A 150 -7.25 2.48 -0.60
N PHE A 151 -6.62 3.13 -1.55
CA PHE A 151 -7.28 3.93 -2.57
C PHE A 151 -6.93 3.40 -3.96
N ARG A 152 -7.83 3.61 -4.90
CA ARG A 152 -7.57 3.42 -6.33
C ARG A 152 -7.69 4.77 -7.01
N ILE A 153 -6.77 5.03 -7.93
CA ILE A 153 -6.92 6.17 -8.84
C ILE A 153 -8.07 5.82 -9.78
N ALA A 154 -9.06 6.67 -9.82
CA ALA A 154 -10.20 6.59 -10.71
C ALA A 154 -10.35 7.92 -11.46
N ASP A 155 -11.15 7.90 -12.51
CA ASP A 155 -11.59 9.11 -13.18
C ASP A 155 -12.56 9.92 -12.29
N SER A 156 -12.95 11.10 -12.75
CA SER A 156 -13.86 12.00 -12.05
C SER A 156 -15.14 11.28 -11.58
N ASN A 157 -15.65 11.66 -10.40
CA ASN A 157 -16.95 11.21 -9.90
C ASN A 157 -18.12 11.76 -10.72
N MET A 158 -17.87 12.81 -11.51
CA MET A 158 -18.88 13.50 -12.29
C MET A 158 -18.94 12.95 -13.71
N LYS A 159 -20.13 12.97 -14.32
CA LYS A 159 -20.30 12.70 -15.74
C LYS A 159 -19.55 13.76 -16.55
N ASP A 160 -18.92 13.33 -17.65
CA ASP A 160 -18.21 14.26 -18.53
C ASP A 160 -19.20 15.14 -19.28
N VAL A 161 -18.93 16.43 -19.31
CA VAL A 161 -19.74 17.42 -20.00
C VAL A 161 -18.98 17.88 -21.25
N TYR A 162 -19.39 17.39 -22.42
CA TYR A 162 -18.70 17.67 -23.69
C TYR A 162 -19.38 18.76 -24.55
N TYR A 163 -20.46 19.37 -24.05
CA TYR A 163 -21.26 20.30 -24.82
C TYR A 163 -20.87 21.76 -24.55
N SER A 164 -20.89 22.57 -25.59
CA SER A 164 -20.78 24.02 -25.43
C SER A 164 -22.09 24.60 -24.92
N ALA A 165 -22.03 25.79 -24.29
CA ALA A 165 -23.22 26.44 -23.72
C ALA A 165 -24.33 26.70 -24.76
N LYS A 166 -24.01 26.68 -26.06
CA LYS A 166 -24.98 26.86 -27.17
C LYS A 166 -25.77 25.60 -27.51
N GLU A 167 -25.31 24.44 -27.05
CA GLU A 167 -25.88 23.11 -27.35
C GLU A 167 -26.88 22.67 -26.29
N TYR A 168 -27.05 23.46 -25.21
CA TYR A 168 -27.98 23.14 -24.13
C TYR A 168 -29.35 23.76 -24.38
N SER A 169 -30.40 22.97 -24.17
CA SER A 169 -31.79 23.39 -24.10
C SER A 169 -32.22 23.48 -22.62
N GLN A 170 -33.36 24.16 -22.37
CA GLN A 170 -33.90 24.29 -21.02
C GLN A 170 -34.32 22.93 -20.42
N SER A 171 -34.66 21.94 -21.27
CA SER A 171 -34.95 20.57 -20.86
C SER A 171 -33.73 19.82 -20.31
N ASP A 172 -32.54 20.20 -20.75
CA ASP A 172 -31.29 19.54 -20.33
C ASP A 172 -30.86 19.95 -18.92
N LEU A 173 -31.40 21.04 -18.37
CA LEU A 173 -31.16 21.49 -17.00
C LEU A 173 -31.51 20.41 -15.96
N PHE A 174 -32.51 19.58 -16.21
CA PHE A 174 -32.84 18.47 -15.33
C PHE A 174 -31.80 17.34 -15.38
N TYR A 175 -31.07 17.16 -16.48
CA TYR A 175 -29.99 16.20 -16.57
C TYR A 175 -28.77 16.61 -15.74
N PHE A 176 -28.59 17.91 -15.47
CA PHE A 176 -27.49 18.43 -14.67
C PHE A 176 -27.70 18.33 -13.16
N THR A 177 -28.91 18.05 -12.71
CA THR A 177 -29.21 17.85 -11.28
C THR A 177 -28.64 16.54 -10.76
N ASP A 178 -28.39 15.55 -11.64
CA ASP A 178 -27.76 14.28 -11.31
C ASP A 178 -26.53 14.05 -12.21
N ASN A 179 -25.46 14.77 -11.90
CA ASN A 179 -24.21 14.74 -12.65
C ASN A 179 -23.20 13.69 -12.11
N ILE A 180 -23.64 12.86 -11.17
CA ILE A 180 -22.80 11.83 -10.57
C ILE A 180 -22.85 10.57 -11.47
N LYS A 181 -21.69 9.92 -11.66
CA LYS A 181 -21.63 8.63 -12.36
C LYS A 181 -22.35 7.55 -11.54
N GLU A 182 -23.09 6.68 -12.20
CA GLU A 182 -23.96 5.69 -11.55
C GLU A 182 -23.21 4.63 -10.73
N ASP A 183 -21.92 4.40 -11.06
CA ASP A 183 -21.05 3.45 -10.39
C ASP A 183 -20.31 4.04 -9.16
N ARG A 184 -20.62 5.27 -8.77
CA ARG A 184 -19.99 5.96 -7.64
C ARG A 184 -20.75 5.73 -6.34
N THR A 185 -20.00 5.45 -5.29
CA THR A 185 -20.53 5.28 -3.93
C THR A 185 -20.47 6.59 -3.14
N GLY A 186 -21.19 6.67 -2.01
CA GLY A 186 -21.08 7.81 -1.10
C GLY A 186 -19.65 8.03 -0.58
N LEU A 187 -18.85 6.97 -0.45
CA LEU A 187 -17.43 7.08 -0.07
C LEU A 187 -16.58 7.69 -1.17
N ASP A 188 -16.84 7.37 -2.43
CA ASP A 188 -16.11 7.98 -3.56
C ASP A 188 -16.35 9.49 -3.60
N LEU A 189 -17.59 9.91 -3.36
CA LEU A 189 -17.96 11.32 -3.30
C LEU A 189 -17.28 12.02 -2.11
N LEU A 190 -17.34 11.40 -0.93
CA LEU A 190 -16.69 11.95 0.27
C LEU A 190 -15.20 12.17 0.06
N TYR A 191 -14.50 11.15 -0.44
CA TYR A 191 -13.05 11.26 -0.67
C TYR A 191 -12.72 12.21 -1.82
N GLY A 192 -13.56 12.28 -2.86
CA GLY A 192 -13.44 13.29 -3.91
C GLY A 192 -13.54 14.72 -3.36
N CYS A 193 -14.48 14.97 -2.47
CA CYS A 193 -14.59 16.27 -1.80
C CYS A 193 -13.38 16.57 -0.89
N LEU A 194 -12.95 15.60 -0.09
CA LEU A 194 -11.82 15.77 0.82
C LEU A 194 -10.50 16.06 0.06
N THR A 195 -10.28 15.43 -1.09
CA THR A 195 -9.10 15.72 -1.93
C THR A 195 -9.13 17.10 -2.57
N ASN A 196 -10.30 17.64 -2.85
CA ASN A 196 -10.44 18.98 -3.43
C ASN A 196 -10.36 20.11 -2.38
N LEU A 197 -10.67 19.80 -1.14
CA LEU A 197 -10.64 20.78 -0.04
C LEU A 197 -9.26 20.90 0.62
N GLY A 198 -8.36 19.94 0.41
CA GLY A 198 -6.99 19.91 0.96
C GLY A 198 -6.91 19.17 2.27
#